data_736de6fc87b3014a3bbb01255049e576
#
_entry.id   736de6fc87b3014a3bbb01255049e576
#
_cell.length_a   1.000
_cell.length_b   1.000
_cell.length_c   1.000
_cell.angle_alpha   90.00
_cell.angle_beta   90.00
_cell.angle_gamma   90.00
#
_symmetry.space_group_name_H-M   'P 1'
#
loop_
_entity.id
_entity.type
_entity.pdbx_description
1 polymer ?
#
loop_
_entity_poly.entity_id
_entity_poly.type
_entity_poly.pdbx_seq_one_letter_code
_entity_poly.pdbx_strand_id
1 'polypeptide(L)'
;MNNDAVNTLTAKFPLVADLIALKELTWLNPRATTLAQGLPYVGLTQDDVNDAHARLCRFAPYLAKAFPETAAAGGIIESELVAIPAMQTRLASETGVAIPGTLLLKKDSHLPISGSIKARGGIYEVLTHAEKLALEAGLLNINDDYSILLEPHFKAFFSQYSIAVGSTGNLGMSIGMMSARLGFKVTVHMSADAREWKKAKLRSHGVIVVEYEQDYGVAVEQGRKAAENDPNCFFIDDENSRTLFLGYAVAGERLKAQFAEQGRVVDAQHPLYVYLPCGVGGGPGGVAFGLKLAFGDNVHCFFAEPTHSPCMLLGVYTGLHDDIAVQDLGIDNVTAADGLAVGRASGFVGRAMERLLDGFYTLSDQSMYDMLGWLAQAENIRLEPSALAGMAGPVRFKADAQVTHLVWATGGGMVPEEEMVTYLAKGKK
;
A
#
# COMPACT_ATOMS: atom_id res chain seq x y z
N MET A 1 0.94 -0.26 -27.65
CA MET A 1 1.40 -1.33 -28.59
C MET A 1 0.49 -1.34 -29.84
N ASN A 2 0.98 -1.76 -31.00
CA ASN A 2 0.12 -1.99 -32.16
C ASN A 2 -0.62 -3.36 -32.04
N ASN A 3 -1.64 -3.59 -32.85
CA ASN A 3 -2.46 -4.79 -32.78
C ASN A 3 -1.65 -6.10 -32.97
N ASP A 4 -0.64 -6.10 -33.84
CA ASP A 4 0.19 -7.28 -34.07
C ASP A 4 1.04 -7.63 -32.85
N ALA A 5 1.59 -6.63 -32.18
CA ALA A 5 2.34 -6.84 -30.95
C ALA A 5 1.43 -7.35 -29.80
N VAL A 6 0.20 -6.84 -29.69
CA VAL A 6 -0.79 -7.33 -28.71
C VAL A 6 -1.17 -8.77 -29.02
N ASN A 7 -1.43 -9.10 -30.29
CA ASN A 7 -1.75 -10.48 -30.71
C ASN A 7 -0.59 -11.45 -30.42
N THR A 8 0.64 -11.03 -30.69
CA THR A 8 1.83 -11.82 -30.38
C THR A 8 1.97 -12.07 -28.89
N LEU A 9 1.79 -11.03 -28.07
CA LEU A 9 1.84 -11.13 -26.61
C LEU A 9 0.73 -12.07 -26.09
N THR A 10 -0.49 -11.93 -26.58
CA THR A 10 -1.63 -12.76 -26.20
C THR A 10 -1.44 -14.22 -26.57
N ALA A 11 -0.84 -14.49 -27.74
CA ALA A 11 -0.51 -15.85 -28.16
C ALA A 11 0.54 -16.49 -27.23
N LYS A 12 1.52 -15.73 -26.79
CA LYS A 12 2.56 -16.19 -25.85
C LYS A 12 2.06 -16.30 -24.41
N PHE A 13 1.17 -15.40 -24.01
CA PHE A 13 0.64 -15.27 -22.66
C PHE A 13 -0.91 -15.23 -22.71
N PRO A 14 -1.59 -16.39 -22.76
CA PRO A 14 -3.04 -16.45 -22.98
C PRO A 14 -3.90 -15.66 -21.99
N LEU A 15 -3.47 -15.55 -20.73
CA LEU A 15 -4.19 -14.77 -19.69
C LEU A 15 -4.35 -13.29 -20.07
N VAL A 16 -3.48 -12.76 -20.93
CA VAL A 16 -3.57 -11.37 -21.41
C VAL A 16 -4.89 -11.10 -22.12
N ALA A 17 -5.45 -12.08 -22.83
CA ALA A 17 -6.77 -11.94 -23.45
C ALA A 17 -7.89 -11.71 -22.42
N ASP A 18 -7.83 -12.39 -21.28
CA ASP A 18 -8.79 -12.23 -20.20
C ASP A 18 -8.61 -10.89 -19.47
N LEU A 19 -7.38 -10.40 -19.35
CA LEU A 19 -7.10 -9.07 -18.82
C LEU A 19 -7.67 -7.96 -19.72
N ILE A 20 -7.47 -8.07 -21.04
CA ILE A 20 -8.04 -7.14 -22.04
C ILE A 20 -9.58 -7.16 -21.98
N ALA A 21 -10.17 -8.33 -21.75
CA ALA A 21 -11.61 -8.51 -21.61
C ALA A 21 -12.14 -8.05 -20.23
N LEU A 22 -11.31 -7.48 -19.37
CA LEU A 22 -11.65 -6.97 -18.03
C LEU A 22 -12.30 -8.02 -17.13
N LYS A 23 -11.90 -9.28 -17.27
CA LYS A 23 -12.47 -10.38 -16.48
C LYS A 23 -11.93 -10.38 -15.06
N GLU A 24 -12.79 -10.72 -14.11
CA GLU A 24 -12.35 -11.16 -12.81
C GLU A 24 -11.70 -12.54 -12.95
N LEU A 25 -10.44 -12.65 -12.58
CA LEU A 25 -9.66 -13.87 -12.70
C LEU A 25 -8.75 -14.09 -11.50
N THR A 26 -8.26 -15.31 -11.38
CA THR A 26 -7.31 -15.73 -10.37
C THR A 26 -6.14 -16.44 -11.04
N TRP A 27 -4.92 -16.09 -10.64
CA TRP A 27 -3.71 -16.71 -11.15
C TRP A 27 -2.80 -17.13 -10.01
N LEU A 28 -2.53 -18.42 -9.89
CA LEU A 28 -1.50 -18.94 -8.99
C LEU A 28 -0.15 -18.81 -9.68
N ASN A 29 0.81 -18.25 -8.96
CA ASN A 29 2.14 -17.97 -9.50
C ASN A 29 2.99 -19.26 -9.54
N PRO A 30 3.28 -19.83 -10.73
CA PRO A 30 4.08 -21.04 -10.82
C PRO A 30 5.55 -20.85 -10.48
N ARG A 31 6.01 -19.59 -10.34
CA ARG A 31 7.38 -19.24 -9.97
C ARG A 31 7.56 -18.99 -8.48
N ALA A 32 6.50 -19.12 -7.69
CA ALA A 32 6.59 -19.01 -6.24
C ALA A 32 7.51 -20.11 -5.68
N THR A 33 8.44 -19.69 -4.82
CA THR A 33 9.46 -20.56 -4.20
C THR A 33 9.45 -20.41 -2.69
N THR A 34 10.30 -21.17 -2.01
CA THR A 34 10.56 -20.97 -0.58
C THR A 34 11.25 -19.63 -0.32
N LEU A 35 11.12 -19.12 0.90
CA LEU A 35 11.82 -17.90 1.32
C LEU A 35 13.34 -17.99 1.06
N ALA A 36 13.96 -19.12 1.41
CA ALA A 36 15.39 -19.33 1.23
C ALA A 36 15.83 -19.20 -0.25
N GLN A 37 14.99 -19.64 -1.18
CA GLN A 37 15.27 -19.57 -2.62
C GLN A 37 14.94 -18.18 -3.21
N GLY A 38 13.89 -17.53 -2.72
CA GLY A 38 13.44 -16.24 -3.25
C GLY A 38 14.13 -15.02 -2.65
N LEU A 39 14.57 -15.10 -1.38
CA LEU A 39 15.16 -13.98 -0.66
C LEU A 39 16.37 -13.33 -1.34
N PRO A 40 17.32 -14.07 -1.93
CA PRO A 40 18.49 -13.49 -2.60
C PRO A 40 18.11 -12.51 -3.75
N TYR A 41 16.94 -12.65 -4.35
CA TYR A 41 16.48 -11.81 -5.45
C TYR A 41 15.84 -10.50 -5.00
N VAL A 42 15.51 -10.35 -3.73
CA VAL A 42 14.91 -9.13 -3.19
C VAL A 42 15.94 -8.00 -3.15
N GLY A 43 17.20 -8.31 -2.83
CA GLY A 43 18.29 -7.35 -2.69
C GLY A 43 18.22 -6.53 -1.40
N LEU A 44 17.39 -6.96 -0.44
CA LEU A 44 17.23 -6.41 0.91
C LEU A 44 17.20 -7.56 1.91
N THR A 45 17.53 -7.27 3.16
CA THR A 45 17.71 -8.28 4.21
C THR A 45 16.88 -7.97 5.46
N GLN A 46 16.88 -8.90 6.41
CA GLN A 46 16.31 -8.68 7.73
C GLN A 46 16.97 -7.48 8.44
N ASP A 47 18.27 -7.29 8.26
CA ASP A 47 18.98 -6.16 8.88
C ASP A 47 18.51 -4.80 8.34
N ASP A 48 18.17 -4.73 7.06
CA ASP A 48 17.56 -3.50 6.48
C ASP A 48 16.21 -3.20 7.13
N VAL A 49 15.39 -4.21 7.38
CA VAL A 49 14.09 -4.06 8.07
C VAL A 49 14.29 -3.69 9.54
N ASN A 50 15.28 -4.29 10.20
CA ASN A 50 15.64 -3.97 11.58
C ASN A 50 16.10 -2.51 11.72
N ASP A 51 16.89 -2.01 10.78
CA ASP A 51 17.30 -0.60 10.73
C ASP A 51 16.08 0.34 10.56
N ALA A 52 15.16 -0.02 9.68
CA ALA A 52 13.92 0.72 9.49
C ALA A 52 13.08 0.77 10.78
N HIS A 53 12.92 -0.37 11.45
CA HIS A 53 12.23 -0.44 12.73
C HIS A 53 12.91 0.42 13.79
N ALA A 54 14.24 0.34 13.93
CA ALA A 54 15.01 1.14 14.88
C ALA A 54 14.85 2.64 14.63
N ARG A 55 14.84 3.07 13.36
CA ARG A 55 14.60 4.47 12.98
C ARG A 55 13.21 4.93 13.39
N LEU A 56 12.18 4.16 13.15
CA LEU A 56 10.82 4.48 13.61
C LEU A 56 10.74 4.59 15.13
N CYS A 57 11.44 3.75 15.86
CA CYS A 57 11.54 3.85 17.33
C CYS A 57 12.25 5.14 17.78
N ARG A 58 13.29 5.58 17.07
CA ARG A 58 13.96 6.87 17.37
C ARG A 58 13.02 8.06 17.18
N PHE A 59 12.16 8.02 16.16
CA PHE A 59 11.17 9.08 15.91
C PHE A 59 9.92 9.01 16.80
N ALA A 60 9.68 7.92 17.51
CA ALA A 60 8.49 7.77 18.32
C ALA A 60 8.26 8.90 19.33
N PRO A 61 9.27 9.40 20.10
CA PRO A 61 9.09 10.54 20.99
C PRO A 61 8.65 11.82 20.28
N TYR A 62 9.18 12.07 19.07
CA TYR A 62 8.74 13.19 18.23
C TYR A 62 7.29 13.01 17.80
N LEU A 63 6.95 11.84 17.26
CA LEU A 63 5.60 11.55 16.75
C LEU A 63 4.54 11.65 17.84
N ALA A 64 4.83 11.17 19.06
CA ALA A 64 3.90 11.24 20.18
C ALA A 64 3.51 12.68 20.55
N LYS A 65 4.41 13.65 20.36
CA LYS A 65 4.18 15.06 20.63
C LYS A 65 3.64 15.81 19.41
N ALA A 66 4.17 15.51 18.22
CA ALA A 66 3.79 16.18 16.98
C ALA A 66 2.37 15.80 16.52
N PHE A 67 1.97 14.56 16.80
CA PHE A 67 0.68 13.97 16.45
C PHE A 67 0.05 13.33 17.69
N PRO A 68 -0.78 14.09 18.45
CA PRO A 68 -1.33 13.65 19.74
C PRO A 68 -2.11 12.33 19.67
N GLU A 69 -2.69 11.99 18.50
CA GLU A 69 -3.36 10.71 18.26
C GLU A 69 -2.45 9.49 18.38
N THR A 70 -1.13 9.68 18.29
CA THR A 70 -0.15 8.60 18.47
C THR A 70 0.37 8.50 19.91
N ALA A 71 0.04 9.45 20.78
CA ALA A 71 0.61 9.56 22.12
C ALA A 71 0.31 8.35 23.00
N ALA A 72 -0.92 7.81 22.93
CA ALA A 72 -1.33 6.64 23.71
C ALA A 72 -0.51 5.38 23.34
N ALA A 73 -0.03 5.29 22.10
CA ALA A 73 0.84 4.23 21.62
C ALA A 73 2.35 4.62 21.70
N GLY A 74 2.68 5.67 22.43
CA GLY A 74 4.07 6.13 22.57
C GLY A 74 4.71 6.62 21.27
N GLY A 75 3.92 7.09 20.30
CA GLY A 75 4.38 7.53 18.98
C GLY A 75 4.57 6.39 17.96
N ILE A 76 4.13 5.19 18.28
CA ILE A 76 4.17 4.05 17.35
C ILE A 76 2.95 4.11 16.43
N ILE A 77 3.21 4.13 15.13
CA ILE A 77 2.17 4.09 14.09
C ILE A 77 1.83 2.63 13.84
N GLU A 78 0.71 2.16 14.40
CA GLU A 78 0.24 0.79 14.24
C GLU A 78 -1.30 0.75 14.18
N SER A 79 -1.83 -0.30 13.56
CA SER A 79 -3.26 -0.53 13.40
C SER A 79 -3.74 -1.76 14.16
N GLU A 80 -5.04 -1.80 14.42
CA GLU A 80 -5.69 -2.95 15.04
C GLU A 80 -5.75 -4.15 14.10
N LEU A 81 -5.69 -5.33 14.72
CA LEU A 81 -5.98 -6.62 14.10
C LEU A 81 -7.27 -7.16 14.71
N VAL A 82 -8.32 -7.30 13.92
CA VAL A 82 -9.64 -7.70 14.39
C VAL A 82 -10.18 -8.91 13.63
N ALA A 83 -10.91 -9.77 14.33
CA ALA A 83 -11.70 -10.83 13.70
C ALA A 83 -13.00 -10.23 13.14
N ILE A 84 -13.40 -10.69 11.95
CA ILE A 84 -14.64 -10.26 11.27
C ILE A 84 -15.52 -11.46 10.90
N PRO A 85 -16.04 -12.20 11.90
CA PRO A 85 -16.79 -13.44 11.65
C PRO A 85 -18.14 -13.21 10.98
N ALA A 86 -18.80 -12.07 11.24
CA ALA A 86 -20.06 -11.75 10.57
C ALA A 86 -19.84 -11.45 9.09
N MET A 87 -18.77 -10.77 8.74
CA MET A 87 -18.37 -10.58 7.34
C MET A 87 -17.96 -11.89 6.68
N GLN A 88 -17.27 -12.78 7.37
CA GLN A 88 -16.94 -14.12 6.86
C GLN A 88 -18.20 -14.90 6.45
N THR A 89 -19.20 -14.90 7.32
CA THR A 89 -20.51 -15.53 7.05
C THR A 89 -21.21 -14.86 5.86
N ARG A 90 -21.23 -13.52 5.85
CA ARG A 90 -21.86 -12.76 4.76
C ARG A 90 -21.20 -13.04 3.42
N LEU A 91 -19.88 -12.98 3.36
CA LEU A 91 -19.11 -13.22 2.13
C LEU A 91 -19.33 -14.64 1.59
N ALA A 92 -19.34 -15.66 2.47
CA ALA A 92 -19.63 -17.03 2.07
C ALA A 92 -21.07 -17.18 1.51
N SER A 93 -22.05 -16.52 2.15
CA SER A 93 -23.46 -16.55 1.71
C SER A 93 -23.65 -15.88 0.34
N GLU A 94 -23.08 -14.69 0.15
CA GLU A 94 -23.25 -13.92 -1.09
C GLU A 94 -22.53 -14.56 -2.29
N THR A 95 -21.41 -15.21 -2.04
CA THR A 95 -20.60 -15.83 -3.11
C THR A 95 -20.93 -17.30 -3.35
N GLY A 96 -21.60 -17.96 -2.41
CA GLY A 96 -21.83 -19.41 -2.42
C GLY A 96 -20.56 -20.24 -2.21
N VAL A 97 -19.47 -19.62 -1.73
CA VAL A 97 -18.17 -20.27 -1.50
C VAL A 97 -17.91 -20.35 0.01
N ALA A 98 -17.70 -21.55 0.53
CA ALA A 98 -17.34 -21.74 1.92
C ALA A 98 -15.95 -21.14 2.21
N ILE A 99 -15.83 -20.46 3.33
CA ILE A 99 -14.55 -19.88 3.81
C ILE A 99 -14.17 -20.64 5.09
N PRO A 100 -13.33 -21.68 4.98
CA PRO A 100 -12.85 -22.41 6.16
C PRO A 100 -11.84 -21.55 6.92
N GLY A 101 -11.65 -21.87 8.21
CA GLY A 101 -10.71 -21.17 9.08
C GLY A 101 -11.27 -19.87 9.66
N THR A 102 -10.40 -18.91 9.89
CA THR A 102 -10.73 -17.63 10.53
C THR A 102 -10.43 -16.47 9.60
N LEU A 103 -11.35 -15.51 9.50
CA LEU A 103 -11.18 -14.28 8.75
C LEU A 103 -10.85 -13.11 9.67
N LEU A 104 -9.70 -12.50 9.43
CA LEU A 104 -9.20 -11.32 10.14
C LEU A 104 -9.10 -10.12 9.19
N LEU A 105 -9.14 -8.93 9.78
CA LEU A 105 -8.92 -7.65 9.11
C LEU A 105 -7.78 -6.89 9.78
N LYS A 106 -6.77 -6.50 9.01
CA LYS A 106 -5.72 -5.58 9.45
C LYS A 106 -6.13 -4.16 9.06
N LYS A 107 -6.45 -3.33 10.07
CA LYS A 107 -7.09 -2.03 9.88
C LYS A 107 -6.11 -0.89 9.58
N ASP A 108 -5.24 -1.05 8.59
CA ASP A 108 -4.37 0.04 8.14
C ASP A 108 -5.16 1.24 7.60
N SER A 109 -6.41 1.04 7.24
CA SER A 109 -7.39 2.10 6.96
C SER A 109 -7.54 3.13 8.08
N HIS A 110 -7.22 2.76 9.31
CA HIS A 110 -7.32 3.61 10.50
C HIS A 110 -5.95 3.87 11.15
N LEU A 111 -4.87 3.73 10.39
CA LEU A 111 -3.56 4.15 10.88
C LEU A 111 -3.60 5.64 11.24
N PRO A 112 -2.97 6.03 12.36
CA PRO A 112 -2.93 7.42 12.76
C PRO A 112 -2.25 8.30 11.68
N ILE A 113 -2.49 9.59 11.77
CA ILE A 113 -1.96 10.66 10.91
C ILE A 113 -2.67 10.74 9.57
N SER A 114 -2.63 9.72 8.73
CA SER A 114 -3.13 9.80 7.35
C SER A 114 -4.23 8.79 6.99
N GLY A 115 -4.61 7.89 7.90
CA GLY A 115 -5.76 7.00 7.72
C GLY A 115 -5.62 5.99 6.58
N SER A 116 -4.40 5.56 6.27
CA SER A 116 -4.13 4.54 5.27
C SER A 116 -2.79 3.83 5.49
N ILE A 117 -2.58 2.70 4.79
CA ILE A 117 -1.31 1.95 4.76
C ILE A 117 -0.11 2.85 4.42
N LYS A 118 -0.32 3.94 3.69
CA LYS A 118 0.73 4.88 3.29
C LYS A 118 1.39 5.57 4.49
N ALA A 119 0.73 5.60 5.65
CA ALA A 119 1.35 6.03 6.91
C ALA A 119 2.55 5.17 7.34
N ARG A 120 2.68 3.95 6.83
CA ARG A 120 3.87 3.11 7.05
C ARG A 120 5.05 3.58 6.21
N GLY A 121 4.97 3.41 4.90
CA GLY A 121 6.09 3.68 3.99
C GLY A 121 6.31 5.16 3.72
N GLY A 122 5.24 5.91 3.42
CA GLY A 122 5.34 7.33 3.06
C GLY A 122 5.90 8.18 4.20
N ILE A 123 5.39 8.00 5.41
CA ILE A 123 5.92 8.67 6.60
C ILE A 123 7.37 8.25 6.86
N TYR A 124 7.67 6.95 6.81
CA TYR A 124 9.02 6.44 7.03
C TYR A 124 10.06 7.08 6.11
N GLU A 125 9.75 7.22 4.82
CA GLU A 125 10.68 7.84 3.87
C GLU A 125 10.94 9.31 4.18
N VAL A 126 9.92 10.07 4.56
CA VAL A 126 10.08 11.45 5.01
C VAL A 126 10.96 11.53 6.26
N LEU A 127 10.72 10.67 7.24
CA LEU A 127 11.50 10.62 8.47
C LEU A 127 12.96 10.25 8.19
N THR A 128 13.20 9.30 7.30
CA THR A 128 14.55 8.89 6.89
C THR A 128 15.32 10.05 6.24
N HIS A 129 14.66 10.80 5.38
CA HIS A 129 15.25 11.97 4.73
C HIS A 129 15.54 13.10 5.74
N ALA A 130 14.60 13.36 6.64
CA ALA A 130 14.78 14.36 7.69
C ALA A 130 15.95 14.01 8.65
N GLU A 131 16.03 12.75 9.08
CA GLU A 131 17.15 12.27 9.91
C GLU A 131 18.48 12.47 9.19
N LYS A 132 18.56 12.06 7.95
CA LYS A 132 19.79 12.22 7.13
C LYS A 132 20.24 13.68 7.07
N LEU A 133 19.34 14.60 6.72
CA LEU A 133 19.67 16.02 6.63
C LEU A 133 20.14 16.60 7.96
N ALA A 134 19.45 16.30 9.05
CA ALA A 134 19.78 16.82 10.37
C ALA A 134 21.08 16.25 10.94
N LEU A 135 21.36 14.95 10.71
CA LEU A 135 22.64 14.33 11.08
C LEU A 135 23.81 14.91 10.28
N GLU A 136 23.68 15.05 8.98
CA GLU A 136 24.71 15.60 8.10
C GLU A 136 25.03 17.08 8.43
N ALA A 137 24.03 17.84 8.87
CA ALA A 137 24.20 19.21 9.32
C ALA A 137 24.75 19.34 10.74
N GLY A 138 24.95 18.24 11.44
CA GLY A 138 25.43 18.23 12.84
C GLY A 138 24.40 18.79 13.85
N LEU A 139 23.13 18.89 13.48
CA LEU A 139 22.05 19.39 14.34
C LEU A 139 21.41 18.30 15.20
N LEU A 140 21.56 17.05 14.80
CA LEU A 140 20.99 15.87 15.44
C LEU A 140 22.08 14.83 15.63
N ASN A 141 22.03 14.11 16.76
CA ASN A 141 22.80 12.89 17.00
C ASN A 141 21.83 11.71 17.11
N ILE A 142 22.24 10.54 16.65
CA ILE A 142 21.40 9.33 16.66
C ILE A 142 20.93 8.91 18.06
N ASN A 143 21.64 9.33 19.10
CA ASN A 143 21.32 9.05 20.50
C ASN A 143 20.48 10.15 21.18
N ASP A 144 20.14 11.21 20.46
CA ASP A 144 19.29 12.27 20.99
C ASP A 144 17.85 11.79 21.19
N ASP A 145 17.13 12.45 22.09
CA ASP A 145 15.66 12.36 22.11
C ASP A 145 15.11 13.15 20.92
N TYR A 146 14.54 12.46 19.94
CA TYR A 146 14.07 13.09 18.72
C TYR A 146 12.90 14.06 18.90
N SER A 147 12.33 14.17 20.11
CA SER A 147 11.34 15.23 20.40
C SER A 147 11.92 16.64 20.24
N ILE A 148 13.26 16.80 20.25
CA ILE A 148 13.94 18.07 19.96
C ILE A 148 13.64 18.58 18.52
N LEU A 149 13.24 17.72 17.61
CA LEU A 149 12.81 18.10 16.26
C LEU A 149 11.59 19.05 16.24
N LEU A 150 10.90 19.19 17.36
CA LEU A 150 9.83 20.17 17.55
C LEU A 150 10.35 21.59 17.83
N GLU A 151 11.64 21.74 18.16
CA GLU A 151 12.21 23.04 18.42
C GLU A 151 12.22 23.94 17.18
N PRO A 152 11.98 25.26 17.31
CA PRO A 152 11.81 26.16 16.16
C PRO A 152 12.96 26.16 15.17
N HIS A 153 14.20 25.95 15.62
CA HIS A 153 15.36 25.95 14.73
C HIS A 153 15.39 24.74 13.77
N PHE A 154 14.81 23.60 14.14
CA PHE A 154 14.65 22.48 13.22
C PHE A 154 13.63 22.78 12.13
N LYS A 155 12.50 23.40 12.48
CA LYS A 155 11.51 23.84 11.49
C LYS A 155 12.11 24.84 10.51
N ALA A 156 12.90 25.79 11.01
CA ALA A 156 13.62 26.75 10.16
C ALA A 156 14.64 26.04 9.25
N PHE A 157 15.36 25.05 9.78
CA PHE A 157 16.30 24.25 9.00
C PHE A 157 15.60 23.50 7.86
N PHE A 158 14.55 22.71 8.15
CA PHE A 158 13.84 21.95 7.14
C PHE A 158 13.10 22.84 6.12
N SER A 159 12.75 24.07 6.49
CA SER A 159 12.10 25.02 5.57
C SER A 159 12.98 25.44 4.38
N GLN A 160 14.28 25.17 4.44
CA GLN A 160 15.23 25.39 3.34
C GLN A 160 15.19 24.28 2.29
N TYR A 161 14.51 23.19 2.58
CA TYR A 161 14.39 22.00 1.73
C TYR A 161 12.95 21.79 1.32
N SER A 162 12.77 21.09 0.20
CA SER A 162 11.47 20.72 -0.32
C SER A 162 11.37 19.21 -0.57
N ILE A 163 10.14 18.71 -0.51
CA ILE A 163 9.79 17.34 -0.85
C ILE A 163 8.72 17.38 -1.91
N ALA A 164 8.86 16.55 -2.93
CA ALA A 164 7.88 16.38 -3.99
C ALA A 164 7.55 14.91 -4.19
N VAL A 165 6.30 14.62 -4.55
CA VAL A 165 5.81 13.27 -4.83
C VAL A 165 4.69 13.32 -5.86
N GLY A 166 4.62 12.30 -6.73
CA GLY A 166 3.42 12.00 -7.52
C GLY A 166 2.52 11.04 -6.76
N SER A 167 1.20 11.28 -6.75
CA SER A 167 0.28 10.49 -5.95
C SER A 167 -1.13 10.42 -6.53
N THR A 168 -1.81 9.28 -6.33
CA THR A 168 -3.25 9.13 -6.54
C THR A 168 -4.08 9.68 -5.37
N GLY A 169 -3.44 9.96 -4.22
CA GLY A 169 -4.10 10.55 -3.05
C GLY A 169 -3.48 10.16 -1.70
N ASN A 170 -3.58 8.91 -1.28
CA ASN A 170 -3.18 8.48 0.07
C ASN A 170 -1.68 8.63 0.35
N LEU A 171 -0.82 8.34 -0.62
CA LEU A 171 0.62 8.52 -0.46
C LEU A 171 0.96 10.01 -0.31
N GLY A 172 0.39 10.86 -1.16
CA GLY A 172 0.53 12.30 -1.06
C GLY A 172 0.06 12.85 0.28
N MET A 173 -1.03 12.32 0.82
CA MET A 173 -1.53 12.70 2.15
C MET A 173 -0.51 12.34 3.25
N SER A 174 0.01 11.12 3.25
CA SER A 174 1.00 10.69 4.25
C SER A 174 2.28 11.51 4.20
N ILE A 175 2.84 11.67 3.01
CA ILE A 175 4.07 12.43 2.77
C ILE A 175 3.85 13.92 3.05
N GLY A 176 2.75 14.48 2.53
CA GLY A 176 2.44 15.90 2.66
C GLY A 176 2.23 16.32 4.11
N MET A 177 1.44 15.58 4.87
CA MET A 177 1.15 15.90 6.27
C MET A 177 2.40 15.79 7.16
N MET A 178 3.19 14.73 6.99
CA MET A 178 4.42 14.54 7.76
C MET A 178 5.47 15.59 7.41
N SER A 179 5.70 15.84 6.13
CA SER A 179 6.70 16.78 5.65
C SER A 179 6.37 18.22 6.09
N ALA A 180 5.11 18.62 5.96
CA ALA A 180 4.65 19.95 6.42
C ALA A 180 4.83 20.11 7.93
N ARG A 181 4.55 19.08 8.73
CA ARG A 181 4.69 19.12 10.19
C ARG A 181 6.15 19.28 10.63
N LEU A 182 7.09 18.68 9.90
CA LEU A 182 8.54 18.86 10.14
C LEU A 182 9.04 20.24 9.71
N GLY A 183 8.38 20.90 8.76
CA GLY A 183 8.74 22.22 8.26
C GLY A 183 9.19 22.29 6.81
N PHE A 184 9.22 21.16 6.07
CA PHE A 184 9.54 21.13 4.64
C PHE A 184 8.51 21.90 3.79
N LYS A 185 8.97 22.44 2.68
CA LYS A 185 8.09 22.86 1.58
C LYS A 185 7.67 21.61 0.81
N VAL A 186 6.38 21.41 0.57
CA VAL A 186 5.86 20.15 -0.01
C VAL A 186 5.01 20.44 -1.23
N THR A 187 5.29 19.70 -2.30
CA THR A 187 4.46 19.68 -3.51
C THR A 187 4.02 18.25 -3.81
N VAL A 188 2.71 18.06 -3.96
CA VAL A 188 2.12 16.78 -4.38
C VAL A 188 1.55 16.94 -5.78
N HIS A 189 2.04 16.13 -6.71
CA HIS A 189 1.60 16.07 -8.09
C HIS A 189 0.52 15.00 -8.22
N MET A 190 -0.68 15.38 -8.67
CA MET A 190 -1.85 14.51 -8.68
C MET A 190 -2.55 14.57 -10.04
N SER A 191 -3.20 13.48 -10.43
CA SER A 191 -4.15 13.53 -11.54
C SER A 191 -5.40 14.33 -11.16
N ALA A 192 -6.02 14.98 -12.13
CA ALA A 192 -7.19 15.84 -11.88
C ALA A 192 -8.40 15.04 -11.35
N ASP A 193 -8.50 13.75 -11.68
CA ASP A 193 -9.54 12.82 -11.23
C ASP A 193 -9.34 12.27 -9.80
N ALA A 194 -8.20 12.55 -9.17
CA ALA A 194 -7.98 12.23 -7.76
C ALA A 194 -9.05 12.92 -6.89
N ARG A 195 -9.43 12.27 -5.79
CA ARG A 195 -10.53 12.72 -4.93
C ARG A 195 -10.31 14.13 -4.39
N GLU A 196 -11.27 15.02 -4.62
CA GLU A 196 -11.17 16.44 -4.24
C GLU A 196 -10.95 16.63 -2.74
N TRP A 197 -11.59 15.80 -1.89
CA TRP A 197 -11.41 15.90 -0.45
C TRP A 197 -9.95 15.65 -0.01
N LYS A 198 -9.22 14.79 -0.70
CA LYS A 198 -7.78 14.53 -0.44
C LYS A 198 -6.94 15.75 -0.79
N LYS A 199 -7.21 16.38 -1.94
CA LYS A 199 -6.56 17.62 -2.36
C LYS A 199 -6.83 18.76 -1.37
N ALA A 200 -8.08 18.93 -0.96
CA ALA A 200 -8.48 19.93 0.04
C ALA A 200 -7.78 19.70 1.38
N LYS A 201 -7.68 18.45 1.82
CA LYS A 201 -6.97 18.07 3.05
C LYS A 201 -5.49 18.44 2.97
N LEU A 202 -4.82 18.14 1.88
CA LEU A 202 -3.42 18.53 1.65
C LEU A 202 -3.25 20.06 1.69
N ARG A 203 -4.07 20.80 0.95
CA ARG A 203 -4.01 22.26 0.93
C ARG A 203 -4.22 22.85 2.33
N SER A 204 -5.08 22.26 3.16
CA SER A 204 -5.32 22.70 4.54
C SER A 204 -4.08 22.56 5.45
N HIS A 205 -3.11 21.74 5.06
CA HIS A 205 -1.83 21.57 5.75
C HIS A 205 -0.69 22.40 5.12
N GLY A 206 -1.02 23.31 4.18
CA GLY A 206 -0.03 24.14 3.52
C GLY A 206 0.74 23.44 2.40
N VAL A 207 0.27 22.29 1.95
CA VAL A 207 0.87 21.52 0.84
C VAL A 207 0.42 22.12 -0.49
N ILE A 208 1.36 22.29 -1.42
CA ILE A 208 1.07 22.68 -2.80
C ILE A 208 0.59 21.46 -3.56
N VAL A 209 -0.61 21.52 -4.13
CA VAL A 209 -1.15 20.47 -5.00
C VAL A 209 -1.12 20.97 -6.44
N VAL A 210 -0.40 20.23 -7.29
CA VAL A 210 -0.35 20.46 -8.74
C VAL A 210 -1.16 19.38 -9.44
N GLU A 211 -2.14 19.78 -10.23
CA GLU A 211 -3.08 18.88 -10.90
C GLU A 211 -2.72 18.73 -12.39
N TYR A 212 -2.86 17.50 -12.88
CA TYR A 212 -2.65 17.13 -14.28
C TYR A 212 -3.91 16.48 -14.84
N GLU A 213 -4.29 16.82 -16.05
CA GLU A 213 -5.45 16.23 -16.74
C GLU A 213 -5.24 14.76 -17.12
N GLN A 214 -3.98 14.36 -17.20
CA GLN A 214 -3.57 13.00 -17.49
C GLN A 214 -3.56 12.15 -16.22
N ASP A 215 -3.22 10.86 -16.38
CA ASP A 215 -3.21 9.90 -15.29
C ASP A 215 -2.04 10.07 -14.30
N TYR A 216 -2.02 9.20 -13.28
CA TYR A 216 -0.99 9.13 -12.25
C TYR A 216 0.43 9.05 -12.82
N GLY A 217 0.66 8.26 -13.88
CA GLY A 217 2.00 8.10 -14.47
C GLY A 217 2.58 9.42 -14.98
N VAL A 218 1.75 10.26 -15.58
CA VAL A 218 2.13 11.60 -16.03
C VAL A 218 2.43 12.51 -14.85
N ALA A 219 1.61 12.47 -13.79
CA ALA A 219 1.84 13.26 -12.58
C ALA A 219 3.18 12.93 -11.94
N VAL A 220 3.53 11.64 -11.84
CA VAL A 220 4.83 11.16 -11.32
C VAL A 220 5.98 11.67 -12.17
N GLU A 221 5.90 11.53 -13.50
CA GLU A 221 6.96 11.96 -14.42
C GLU A 221 7.18 13.47 -14.34
N GLN A 222 6.12 14.26 -14.34
CA GLN A 222 6.22 15.72 -14.23
C GLN A 222 6.78 16.17 -12.89
N GLY A 223 6.37 15.51 -11.80
CA GLY A 223 6.92 15.76 -10.46
C GLY A 223 8.41 15.47 -10.37
N ARG A 224 8.85 14.35 -10.94
CA ARG A 224 10.27 14.00 -11.01
C ARG A 224 11.09 15.04 -11.79
N LYS A 225 10.62 15.44 -12.96
CA LYS A 225 11.28 16.49 -13.79
C LYS A 225 11.36 17.83 -13.08
N ALA A 226 10.29 18.23 -12.38
CA ALA A 226 10.29 19.49 -11.63
C ALA A 226 11.32 19.50 -10.51
N ALA A 227 11.57 18.36 -9.87
CA ALA A 227 12.52 18.21 -8.77
C ALA A 227 13.99 18.15 -9.25
N GLU A 228 14.26 17.66 -10.46
CA GLU A 228 15.63 17.46 -11.00
C GLU A 228 16.47 18.73 -11.02
N ASN A 229 15.84 19.90 -11.17
CA ASN A 229 16.54 21.19 -11.27
C ASN A 229 16.74 21.88 -9.91
N ASP A 230 16.28 21.30 -8.82
CA ASP A 230 16.40 21.86 -7.48
C ASP A 230 17.19 20.90 -6.56
N PRO A 231 18.46 21.21 -6.23
CA PRO A 231 19.30 20.35 -5.40
C PRO A 231 18.77 20.20 -3.96
N ASN A 232 17.89 21.10 -3.52
CA ASN A 232 17.24 21.04 -2.20
C ASN A 232 15.88 20.34 -2.23
N CYS A 233 15.44 19.88 -3.39
CA CYS A 233 14.20 19.12 -3.54
C CYS A 233 14.49 17.62 -3.56
N PHE A 234 13.85 16.90 -2.65
CA PHE A 234 13.85 15.44 -2.64
C PHE A 234 12.54 14.93 -3.26
N PHE A 235 12.66 14.24 -4.39
CA PHE A 235 11.53 13.56 -5.02
C PHE A 235 11.40 12.16 -4.43
N ILE A 236 10.21 11.84 -3.90
CA ILE A 236 9.89 10.50 -3.42
C ILE A 236 9.33 9.70 -4.58
N ASP A 237 10.10 8.71 -5.02
CA ASP A 237 9.77 7.84 -6.15
C ASP A 237 9.13 6.54 -5.63
N ASP A 238 7.80 6.50 -5.55
CA ASP A 238 7.11 5.31 -5.05
C ASP A 238 7.14 4.11 -6.00
N GLU A 239 7.58 4.31 -7.23
CA GLU A 239 7.81 3.22 -8.18
C GLU A 239 9.08 2.43 -7.87
N ASN A 240 10.14 3.09 -7.35
CA ASN A 240 11.47 2.49 -7.21
C ASN A 240 12.09 2.62 -5.82
N SER A 241 11.48 3.34 -4.88
CA SER A 241 12.06 3.59 -3.57
C SER A 241 12.13 2.33 -2.71
N ARG A 242 13.37 1.93 -2.38
CA ARG A 242 13.64 0.85 -1.41
C ARG A 242 13.38 1.30 0.01
N THR A 243 13.59 2.57 0.31
CA THR A 243 13.28 3.14 1.63
C THR A 243 11.79 3.07 1.92
N LEU A 244 10.96 3.48 0.97
CA LEU A 244 9.51 3.36 1.07
C LEU A 244 9.09 1.91 1.33
N PHE A 245 9.61 0.98 0.55
CA PHE A 245 9.37 -0.45 0.65
C PHE A 245 9.74 -1.00 2.04
N LEU A 246 10.88 -0.60 2.59
CA LEU A 246 11.33 -1.00 3.93
C LEU A 246 10.40 -0.48 5.04
N GLY A 247 9.87 0.72 4.91
CA GLY A 247 8.89 1.26 5.85
C GLY A 247 7.64 0.39 5.96
N TYR A 248 7.17 -0.15 4.84
CA TYR A 248 6.07 -1.12 4.83
C TYR A 248 6.47 -2.48 5.41
N ALA A 249 7.69 -2.92 5.18
CA ALA A 249 8.17 -4.23 5.63
C ALA A 249 8.19 -4.39 7.16
N VAL A 250 8.31 -3.30 7.90
CA VAL A 250 8.23 -3.30 9.38
C VAL A 250 6.91 -3.90 9.88
N ALA A 251 5.84 -3.87 9.09
CA ALA A 251 4.54 -4.45 9.44
C ALA A 251 4.60 -5.96 9.72
N GLY A 252 5.57 -6.70 9.16
CA GLY A 252 5.68 -8.14 9.33
C GLY A 252 5.92 -8.57 10.78
N GLU A 253 6.98 -8.08 11.40
CA GLU A 253 7.30 -8.38 12.81
C GLU A 253 6.24 -7.81 13.77
N ARG A 254 5.66 -6.68 13.47
CA ARG A 254 4.58 -6.11 14.28
C ARG A 254 3.32 -6.96 14.23
N LEU A 255 2.96 -7.50 13.07
CA LEU A 255 1.85 -8.45 12.95
C LEU A 255 2.12 -9.73 13.72
N LYS A 256 3.36 -10.24 13.65
CA LYS A 256 3.75 -11.43 14.41
C LYS A 256 3.58 -11.21 15.92
N ALA A 257 3.95 -10.04 16.43
CA ALA A 257 3.70 -9.68 17.82
C ALA A 257 2.20 -9.63 18.16
N GLN A 258 1.37 -9.03 17.31
CA GLN A 258 -0.08 -9.00 17.50
C GLN A 258 -0.70 -10.40 17.48
N PHE A 259 -0.21 -11.29 16.63
CA PHE A 259 -0.64 -12.69 16.61
C PHE A 259 -0.32 -13.39 17.93
N ALA A 260 0.90 -13.20 18.43
CA ALA A 260 1.33 -13.76 19.72
C ALA A 260 0.48 -13.25 20.89
N GLU A 261 0.19 -11.95 20.94
CA GLU A 261 -0.68 -11.33 21.94
C GLU A 261 -2.11 -11.91 21.92
N GLN A 262 -2.59 -12.26 20.74
CA GLN A 262 -3.92 -12.86 20.56
C GLN A 262 -3.91 -14.40 20.67
N GLY A 263 -2.77 -15.02 20.98
CA GLY A 263 -2.63 -16.48 21.04
C GLY A 263 -2.84 -17.19 19.71
N ARG A 264 -2.61 -16.50 18.59
CA ARG A 264 -2.75 -17.04 17.23
C ARG A 264 -1.46 -17.70 16.78
N VAL A 265 -1.56 -18.90 16.24
CA VAL A 265 -0.42 -19.68 15.77
C VAL A 265 -0.34 -19.62 14.25
N VAL A 266 0.87 -19.45 13.73
CA VAL A 266 1.18 -19.59 12.29
C VAL A 266 2.32 -20.59 12.15
N ASP A 267 2.03 -21.74 11.56
CA ASP A 267 2.97 -22.83 11.28
C ASP A 267 2.50 -23.60 10.03
N ALA A 268 3.16 -24.70 9.72
CA ALA A 268 2.83 -25.51 8.54
C ALA A 268 1.41 -26.08 8.56
N GLN A 269 0.85 -26.33 9.76
CA GLN A 269 -0.52 -26.84 9.94
C GLN A 269 -1.55 -25.72 10.07
N HIS A 270 -1.10 -24.51 10.42
CA HIS A 270 -1.92 -23.30 10.58
C HIS A 270 -1.38 -22.20 9.69
N PRO A 271 -1.51 -22.31 8.35
CA PRO A 271 -0.96 -21.32 7.43
C PRO A 271 -1.70 -20.00 7.52
N LEU A 272 -0.99 -18.92 7.18
CA LEU A 272 -1.53 -17.57 7.07
C LEU A 272 -1.64 -17.18 5.59
N TYR A 273 -2.84 -16.84 5.16
CA TYR A 273 -3.12 -16.29 3.82
C TYR A 273 -3.40 -14.81 3.93
N VAL A 274 -2.61 -13.98 3.27
CA VAL A 274 -2.73 -12.53 3.32
C VAL A 274 -3.09 -11.97 1.95
N TYR A 275 -4.12 -11.14 1.90
CA TYR A 275 -4.65 -10.54 0.67
C TYR A 275 -4.40 -9.04 0.68
N LEU A 276 -3.61 -8.58 -0.27
CA LEU A 276 -3.03 -7.25 -0.31
C LEU A 276 -3.50 -6.49 -1.55
N PRO A 277 -4.30 -5.43 -1.39
CA PRO A 277 -4.58 -4.51 -2.49
C PRO A 277 -3.29 -3.95 -3.09
N CYS A 278 -3.17 -3.98 -4.41
CA CYS A 278 -1.96 -3.60 -5.11
C CYS A 278 -2.25 -2.55 -6.20
N GLY A 279 -1.61 -1.39 -6.07
CA GLY A 279 -1.48 -0.39 -7.11
C GLY A 279 -0.10 -0.47 -7.76
N VAL A 280 0.78 0.50 -7.49
CA VAL A 280 2.17 0.50 -8.02
C VAL A 280 2.99 -0.66 -7.47
N GLY A 281 2.72 -1.11 -6.25
CA GLY A 281 3.28 -2.33 -5.67
C GLY A 281 4.14 -2.14 -4.42
N GLY A 282 4.60 -0.92 -4.10
CA GLY A 282 5.49 -0.68 -2.96
C GLY A 282 4.89 -1.06 -1.61
N GLY A 283 3.65 -0.67 -1.34
CA GLY A 283 2.94 -1.00 -0.11
C GLY A 283 2.74 -2.51 0.08
N PRO A 284 2.01 -3.17 -0.81
CA PRO A 284 1.79 -4.60 -0.69
C PRO A 284 3.08 -5.42 -0.82
N GLY A 285 4.02 -5.00 -1.66
CA GLY A 285 5.31 -5.67 -1.81
C GLY A 285 6.16 -5.60 -0.54
N GLY A 286 6.26 -4.43 0.07
CA GLY A 286 7.00 -4.25 1.33
C GLY A 286 6.36 -5.03 2.48
N VAL A 287 5.03 -4.97 2.62
CA VAL A 287 4.31 -5.78 3.62
C VAL A 287 4.55 -7.27 3.40
N ALA A 288 4.40 -7.76 2.16
CA ALA A 288 4.65 -9.16 1.83
C ALA A 288 6.09 -9.60 2.17
N PHE A 289 7.07 -8.75 1.86
CA PHE A 289 8.47 -9.00 2.21
C PHE A 289 8.65 -9.15 3.72
N GLY A 290 8.15 -8.20 4.50
CA GLY A 290 8.20 -8.25 5.97
C GLY A 290 7.48 -9.48 6.54
N LEU A 291 6.34 -9.86 5.97
CA LEU A 291 5.60 -11.06 6.37
C LEU A 291 6.37 -12.34 6.08
N LYS A 292 7.01 -12.44 4.93
CA LYS A 292 7.87 -13.59 4.58
C LYS A 292 9.05 -13.72 5.55
N LEU A 293 9.68 -12.61 5.93
CA LEU A 293 10.75 -12.62 6.94
C LEU A 293 10.22 -13.06 8.32
N ALA A 294 9.04 -12.61 8.72
CA ALA A 294 8.46 -12.89 10.04
C ALA A 294 7.91 -14.31 10.17
N PHE A 295 7.26 -14.85 9.15
CA PHE A 295 6.53 -16.12 9.19
C PHE A 295 7.12 -17.21 8.28
N GLY A 296 8.14 -16.89 7.48
CA GLY A 296 8.78 -17.83 6.57
C GLY A 296 7.83 -18.37 5.50
N ASP A 297 7.92 -19.69 5.25
CA ASP A 297 7.10 -20.36 4.24
C ASP A 297 5.66 -20.64 4.70
N ASN A 298 5.31 -20.30 5.93
CA ASN A 298 3.97 -20.49 6.50
C ASN A 298 3.01 -19.35 6.19
N VAL A 299 3.49 -18.28 5.57
CA VAL A 299 2.65 -17.18 5.07
C VAL A 299 2.61 -17.21 3.55
N HIS A 300 1.40 -17.03 3.01
CA HIS A 300 1.13 -16.96 1.59
C HIS A 300 0.53 -15.59 1.26
N CYS A 301 1.14 -14.87 0.33
CA CYS A 301 0.75 -13.51 -0.03
C CYS A 301 0.14 -13.46 -1.42
N PHE A 302 -1.03 -12.83 -1.52
CA PHE A 302 -1.79 -12.70 -2.75
C PHE A 302 -2.07 -11.22 -3.01
N PHE A 303 -1.86 -10.77 -4.25
CA PHE A 303 -2.14 -9.41 -4.65
C PHE A 303 -3.50 -9.31 -5.33
N ALA A 304 -4.25 -8.27 -4.95
CA ALA A 304 -5.57 -7.96 -5.46
C ALA A 304 -5.54 -6.66 -6.27
N GLU A 305 -6.02 -6.69 -7.51
CA GLU A 305 -5.98 -5.56 -8.42
C GLU A 305 -7.33 -5.33 -9.10
N PRO A 306 -7.68 -4.07 -9.41
CA PRO A 306 -8.88 -3.79 -10.21
C PRO A 306 -8.75 -4.39 -11.62
N THR A 307 -9.88 -4.82 -12.20
CA THR A 307 -9.91 -5.32 -13.59
C THR A 307 -9.40 -4.28 -14.59
N HIS A 308 -9.57 -2.99 -14.30
CA HIS A 308 -9.11 -1.89 -15.15
C HIS A 308 -7.67 -1.43 -14.87
N SER A 309 -7.01 -1.97 -13.85
CA SER A 309 -5.66 -1.57 -13.43
C SER A 309 -4.82 -2.76 -12.95
N PRO A 310 -4.72 -3.87 -13.73
CA PRO A 310 -4.00 -5.08 -13.30
C PRO A 310 -2.51 -5.01 -13.65
N CYS A 311 -1.83 -3.88 -13.36
CA CYS A 311 -0.48 -3.63 -13.83
C CYS A 311 0.57 -4.58 -13.25
N MET A 312 0.47 -4.94 -11.97
CA MET A 312 1.45 -5.84 -11.34
C MET A 312 1.27 -7.28 -11.82
N LEU A 313 0.03 -7.76 -11.91
CA LEU A 313 -0.26 -9.08 -12.48
C LEU A 313 0.25 -9.16 -13.92
N LEU A 314 -0.05 -8.17 -14.75
CA LEU A 314 0.43 -8.10 -16.14
C LEU A 314 1.97 -8.16 -16.19
N GLY A 315 2.64 -7.36 -15.39
CA GLY A 315 4.10 -7.28 -15.36
C GLY A 315 4.77 -8.58 -14.89
N VAL A 316 4.28 -9.17 -13.81
CA VAL A 316 4.81 -10.43 -13.26
C VAL A 316 4.48 -11.62 -14.16
N TYR A 317 3.23 -11.72 -14.64
CA TYR A 317 2.81 -12.84 -15.50
C TYR A 317 3.60 -12.91 -16.80
N THR A 318 3.79 -11.77 -17.46
CA THR A 318 4.52 -11.69 -18.73
C THR A 318 6.04 -11.64 -18.55
N GLY A 319 6.52 -11.30 -17.35
CA GLY A 319 7.93 -11.04 -17.07
C GLY A 319 8.42 -9.70 -17.63
N LEU A 320 7.52 -8.86 -18.14
CA LEU A 320 7.87 -7.54 -18.68
C LEU A 320 7.95 -6.45 -17.61
N HIS A 321 7.32 -6.68 -16.44
CA HIS A 321 7.35 -5.75 -15.31
C HIS A 321 6.98 -4.31 -15.70
N ASP A 322 7.90 -3.35 -15.57
CA ASP A 322 7.70 -1.95 -15.92
C ASP A 322 7.92 -1.63 -17.41
N ASP A 323 8.27 -2.63 -18.22
CA ASP A 323 8.37 -2.47 -19.69
C ASP A 323 6.98 -2.50 -20.37
N ILE A 324 5.91 -2.74 -19.62
CA ILE A 324 4.54 -2.75 -20.13
C ILE A 324 3.60 -2.00 -19.17
N ALA A 325 2.64 -1.27 -19.75
CA ALA A 325 1.53 -0.66 -19.04
C ALA A 325 0.20 -1.25 -19.51
N VAL A 326 -0.84 -1.14 -18.69
CA VAL A 326 -2.18 -1.62 -19.06
C VAL A 326 -2.73 -0.88 -20.29
N GLN A 327 -2.38 0.38 -20.47
CA GLN A 327 -2.75 1.20 -21.62
C GLN A 327 -2.14 0.68 -22.94
N ASP A 328 -1.00 -0.02 -22.89
CA ASP A 328 -0.41 -0.67 -24.06
C ASP A 328 -1.32 -1.76 -24.64
N LEU A 329 -2.20 -2.30 -23.81
CA LEU A 329 -3.21 -3.30 -24.16
C LEU A 329 -4.60 -2.71 -24.45
N GLY A 330 -4.72 -1.37 -24.40
CA GLY A 330 -6.02 -0.68 -24.57
C GLY A 330 -6.91 -0.70 -23.32
N ILE A 331 -6.38 -1.07 -22.16
CA ILE A 331 -7.11 -0.99 -20.88
C ILE A 331 -7.02 0.45 -20.39
N ASP A 332 -8.14 1.02 -19.95
CA ASP A 332 -8.28 2.46 -19.70
C ASP A 332 -7.70 2.97 -18.38
N ASN A 333 -7.35 2.07 -17.46
CA ASN A 333 -6.86 2.41 -16.11
C ASN A 333 -7.84 3.25 -15.29
N VAL A 334 -9.14 3.17 -15.57
CA VAL A 334 -10.20 3.91 -14.86
C VAL A 334 -10.89 3.00 -13.87
N THR A 335 -10.77 3.29 -12.58
CA THR A 335 -11.37 2.51 -11.50
C THR A 335 -11.77 3.40 -10.33
N ALA A 336 -12.83 2.99 -9.63
CA ALA A 336 -13.26 3.62 -8.38
C ALA A 336 -12.22 3.42 -7.24
N ALA A 337 -11.37 2.42 -7.37
CA ALA A 337 -10.25 2.17 -6.46
C ALA A 337 -9.08 3.10 -6.79
N ASP A 338 -9.23 4.39 -6.46
CA ASP A 338 -8.27 5.45 -6.81
C ASP A 338 -6.84 5.17 -6.31
N GLY A 339 -6.70 4.56 -5.14
CA GLY A 339 -5.40 4.13 -4.59
C GLY A 339 -4.73 3.00 -5.38
N LEU A 340 -5.46 2.32 -6.27
CA LEU A 340 -5.00 1.21 -7.10
C LEU A 340 -5.00 1.55 -8.61
N ALA A 341 -5.36 2.78 -8.98
CA ALA A 341 -5.47 3.25 -10.36
C ALA A 341 -4.09 3.52 -10.97
N VAL A 342 -3.29 2.49 -11.12
CA VAL A 342 -1.92 2.56 -11.64
C VAL A 342 -1.79 1.68 -12.88
N GLY A 343 -1.32 2.29 -13.99
CA GLY A 343 -1.20 1.61 -15.27
C GLY A 343 0.10 0.84 -15.46
N ARG A 344 1.17 1.27 -14.79
CA ARG A 344 2.51 0.67 -14.88
C ARG A 344 3.00 0.32 -13.48
N ALA A 345 3.35 -0.94 -13.27
CA ALA A 345 3.83 -1.43 -11.99
C ALA A 345 5.27 -0.98 -11.69
N SER A 346 5.64 -0.99 -10.40
CA SER A 346 7.03 -0.87 -9.98
C SER A 346 7.90 -1.97 -10.60
N GLY A 347 8.93 -1.58 -11.31
CA GLY A 347 9.91 -2.52 -11.86
C GLY A 347 10.75 -3.18 -10.77
N PHE A 348 11.02 -2.47 -9.70
CA PHE A 348 11.72 -3.00 -8.53
C PHE A 348 10.90 -4.09 -7.83
N VAL A 349 9.68 -3.79 -7.44
CA VAL A 349 8.84 -4.69 -6.62
C VAL A 349 8.52 -5.99 -7.36
N GLY A 350 8.14 -5.91 -8.63
CA GLY A 350 7.82 -7.10 -9.43
C GLY A 350 9.02 -8.06 -9.51
N ARG A 351 10.20 -7.54 -9.84
CA ARG A 351 11.42 -8.36 -9.93
C ARG A 351 11.88 -8.90 -8.58
N ALA A 352 11.78 -8.09 -7.54
CA ALA A 352 12.19 -8.48 -6.19
C ALA A 352 11.29 -9.57 -5.61
N MET A 353 9.99 -9.48 -5.83
CA MET A 353 8.98 -10.28 -5.13
C MET A 353 8.34 -11.38 -5.97
N GLU A 354 8.60 -11.47 -7.28
CA GLU A 354 7.96 -12.46 -8.16
C GLU A 354 8.13 -13.92 -7.73
N ARG A 355 9.15 -14.23 -6.93
CA ARG A 355 9.39 -15.57 -6.38
C ARG A 355 8.80 -15.79 -5.00
N LEU A 356 8.30 -14.73 -4.36
CA LEU A 356 7.75 -14.76 -3.00
C LEU A 356 6.25 -14.45 -2.93
N LEU A 357 5.63 -14.17 -4.07
CA LEU A 357 4.19 -13.95 -4.17
C LEU A 357 3.51 -15.23 -4.68
N ASP A 358 2.50 -15.67 -3.95
CA ASP A 358 1.84 -16.95 -4.21
C ASP A 358 0.77 -16.87 -5.29
N GLY A 359 0.15 -15.70 -5.45
CA GLY A 359 -0.86 -15.53 -6.49
C GLY A 359 -1.37 -14.10 -6.62
N PHE A 360 -2.21 -13.92 -7.62
CA PHE A 360 -2.83 -12.65 -7.99
C PHE A 360 -4.28 -12.88 -8.37
N TYR A 361 -5.11 -11.87 -8.19
CA TYR A 361 -6.46 -11.89 -8.74
C TYR A 361 -6.93 -10.49 -9.08
N THR A 362 -7.90 -10.43 -9.98
CA THR A 362 -8.57 -9.19 -10.35
C THR A 362 -10.02 -9.19 -9.91
N LEU A 363 -10.55 -8.01 -9.61
CA LEU A 363 -11.95 -7.82 -9.28
C LEU A 363 -12.46 -6.48 -9.82
N SER A 364 -13.79 -6.44 -10.05
CA SER A 364 -14.46 -5.26 -10.57
C SER A 364 -14.72 -4.21 -9.49
N ASP A 365 -14.92 -2.97 -9.91
CA ASP A 365 -15.36 -1.89 -9.01
C ASP A 365 -16.67 -2.25 -8.29
N GLN A 366 -17.62 -2.88 -9.01
CA GLN A 366 -18.89 -3.29 -8.42
C GLN A 366 -18.67 -4.29 -7.28
N SER A 367 -17.78 -5.26 -7.45
CA SER A 367 -17.44 -6.22 -6.38
C SER A 367 -16.88 -5.50 -5.13
N MET A 368 -16.05 -4.47 -5.32
CA MET A 368 -15.53 -3.68 -4.19
C MET A 368 -16.65 -2.89 -3.48
N TYR A 369 -17.55 -2.27 -4.22
CA TYR A 369 -18.69 -1.57 -3.63
C TYR A 369 -19.65 -2.51 -2.89
N ASP A 370 -19.93 -3.69 -3.44
CA ASP A 370 -20.79 -4.68 -2.81
C ASP A 370 -20.19 -5.14 -1.47
N MET A 371 -18.91 -5.50 -1.47
CA MET A 371 -18.21 -5.93 -0.25
C MET A 371 -18.08 -4.81 0.79
N LEU A 372 -17.96 -3.55 0.36
CA LEU A 372 -18.01 -2.40 1.26
C LEU A 372 -19.35 -2.31 1.98
N GLY A 373 -20.45 -2.46 1.25
CA GLY A 373 -21.79 -2.49 1.81
C GLY A 373 -21.99 -3.64 2.81
N TRP A 374 -21.53 -4.83 2.45
CA TRP A 374 -21.62 -6.02 3.33
C TRP A 374 -20.80 -5.84 4.62
N LEU A 375 -19.57 -5.33 4.51
CA LEU A 375 -18.70 -5.08 5.66
C LEU A 375 -19.30 -4.02 6.61
N ALA A 376 -19.85 -2.95 6.05
CA ALA A 376 -20.50 -1.90 6.82
C ALA A 376 -21.73 -2.44 7.58
N GLN A 377 -22.53 -3.32 6.95
CA GLN A 377 -23.71 -3.92 7.56
C GLN A 377 -23.34 -4.99 8.60
N ALA A 378 -22.35 -5.84 8.29
CA ALA A 378 -22.01 -6.98 9.13
C ALA A 378 -21.16 -6.61 10.35
N GLU A 379 -20.22 -5.68 10.19
CA GLU A 379 -19.19 -5.37 11.19
C GLU A 379 -19.15 -3.89 11.59
N ASN A 380 -20.01 -3.05 11.00
CA ASN A 380 -19.96 -1.60 11.19
C ASN A 380 -18.58 -0.98 10.87
N ILE A 381 -17.89 -1.53 9.88
CA ILE A 381 -16.59 -1.06 9.40
C ILE A 381 -16.78 -0.46 8.01
N ARG A 382 -16.31 0.77 7.83
CA ARG A 382 -16.42 1.52 6.57
C ARG A 382 -15.03 1.83 6.05
N LEU A 383 -14.80 1.50 4.80
CA LEU A 383 -13.51 1.64 4.11
C LEU A 383 -13.72 2.37 2.78
N GLU A 384 -12.63 2.86 2.18
CA GLU A 384 -12.68 3.27 0.79
C GLU A 384 -12.68 2.06 -0.16
N PRO A 385 -13.17 2.17 -1.41
CA PRO A 385 -13.29 1.03 -2.32
C PRO A 385 -12.01 0.24 -2.51
N SER A 386 -10.86 0.89 -2.67
CA SER A 386 -9.54 0.25 -2.82
C SER A 386 -9.23 -0.76 -1.71
N ALA A 387 -9.64 -0.45 -0.49
CA ALA A 387 -9.36 -1.27 0.68
C ALA A 387 -10.15 -2.60 0.70
N LEU A 388 -11.18 -2.71 -0.13
CA LEU A 388 -12.00 -3.93 -0.27
C LEU A 388 -11.41 -4.93 -1.27
N ALA A 389 -10.37 -4.56 -2.02
CA ALA A 389 -9.80 -5.46 -3.01
C ALA A 389 -9.32 -6.78 -2.40
N GLY A 390 -8.72 -6.74 -1.20
CA GLY A 390 -8.30 -7.93 -0.48
C GLY A 390 -9.45 -8.81 0.02
N MET A 391 -10.66 -8.28 0.17
CA MET A 391 -11.80 -9.00 0.77
C MET A 391 -12.32 -10.14 -0.11
N ALA A 392 -12.08 -10.11 -1.42
CA ALA A 392 -12.43 -11.21 -2.30
C ALA A 392 -11.46 -12.41 -2.19
N GLY A 393 -10.28 -12.22 -1.62
CA GLY A 393 -9.25 -13.25 -1.54
C GLY A 393 -9.68 -14.57 -0.92
N PRO A 394 -10.37 -14.59 0.23
CA PRO A 394 -10.79 -15.82 0.89
C PRO A 394 -11.65 -16.75 0.04
N VAL A 395 -12.36 -16.24 -0.95
CA VAL A 395 -13.20 -17.04 -1.86
C VAL A 395 -12.51 -17.38 -3.19
N ARG A 396 -11.28 -16.90 -3.40
CA ARG A 396 -10.51 -17.13 -4.63
C ARG A 396 -9.49 -18.25 -4.50
N PHE A 397 -9.03 -18.55 -3.30
CA PHE A 397 -7.99 -19.55 -3.05
C PHE A 397 -8.51 -20.62 -2.11
N LYS A 398 -8.26 -21.89 -2.46
CA LYS A 398 -8.61 -23.01 -1.60
C LYS A 398 -7.74 -23.02 -0.35
N ALA A 399 -8.36 -23.29 0.77
CA ALA A 399 -7.68 -23.37 2.06
C ALA A 399 -8.35 -24.42 2.96
N ASP A 400 -7.60 -24.95 3.91
CA ASP A 400 -8.09 -25.90 4.90
C ASP A 400 -8.69 -25.20 6.13
N ALA A 401 -9.35 -25.95 6.99
CA ALA A 401 -10.03 -25.43 8.17
C ALA A 401 -9.10 -24.73 9.18
N GLN A 402 -7.80 -25.00 9.14
CA GLN A 402 -6.79 -24.44 10.04
C GLN A 402 -6.17 -23.12 9.53
N VAL A 403 -6.56 -22.65 8.34
CA VAL A 403 -6.03 -21.43 7.78
C VAL A 403 -6.54 -20.20 8.53
N THR A 404 -5.68 -19.18 8.64
CA THR A 404 -6.06 -17.82 8.95
C THR A 404 -6.02 -16.99 7.68
N HIS A 405 -7.17 -16.42 7.30
CA HIS A 405 -7.27 -15.44 6.22
C HIS A 405 -7.11 -14.04 6.82
N LEU A 406 -6.22 -13.26 6.28
CA LEU A 406 -6.00 -11.87 6.67
C LEU A 406 -6.20 -10.93 5.48
N VAL A 407 -7.21 -10.10 5.57
CA VAL A 407 -7.46 -9.01 4.62
C VAL A 407 -6.76 -7.76 5.11
N TRP A 408 -5.95 -7.15 4.25
CA TRP A 408 -5.29 -5.89 4.55
C TRP A 408 -6.16 -4.72 4.09
N ALA A 409 -6.81 -4.04 5.04
CA ALA A 409 -7.63 -2.87 4.77
C ALA A 409 -6.74 -1.63 4.62
N THR A 410 -6.53 -1.19 3.39
CA THR A 410 -5.48 -0.23 3.06
C THR A 410 -5.84 1.24 3.27
N GLY A 411 -7.12 1.61 3.31
CA GLY A 411 -7.51 3.00 3.48
C GLY A 411 -9.00 3.19 3.77
N GLY A 412 -9.37 4.43 4.15
CA GLY A 412 -10.76 4.81 4.36
C GLY A 412 -11.07 5.51 5.67
N GLY A 413 -10.16 5.51 6.65
CA GLY A 413 -10.40 6.11 7.97
C GLY A 413 -10.63 7.62 7.98
N MET A 414 -10.22 8.32 6.93
CA MET A 414 -10.38 9.77 6.79
C MET A 414 -11.39 10.17 5.71
N VAL A 415 -12.09 9.22 5.10
CA VAL A 415 -13.13 9.51 4.08
C VAL A 415 -14.26 10.32 4.73
N PRO A 416 -14.63 11.49 4.16
CA PRO A 416 -15.76 12.27 4.63
C PRO A 416 -17.08 11.49 4.56
N GLU A 417 -18.01 11.75 5.49
CA GLU A 417 -19.28 11.04 5.56
C GLU A 417 -20.09 11.12 4.26
N GLU A 418 -20.11 12.29 3.61
CA GLU A 418 -20.81 12.50 2.34
C GLU A 418 -20.27 11.60 1.22
N GLU A 419 -18.95 11.45 1.15
CA GLU A 419 -18.30 10.57 0.19
C GLU A 419 -18.59 9.10 0.51
N MET A 420 -18.54 8.73 1.79
CA MET A 420 -18.84 7.36 2.24
C MET A 420 -20.29 6.96 1.92
N VAL A 421 -21.25 7.85 2.12
CA VAL A 421 -22.65 7.64 1.71
C VAL A 421 -22.74 7.36 0.21
N THR A 422 -21.98 8.11 -0.60
CA THR A 422 -21.92 7.91 -2.05
C THR A 422 -21.35 6.53 -2.41
N TYR A 423 -20.29 6.08 -1.73
CA TYR A 423 -19.72 4.75 -1.95
C TYR A 423 -20.71 3.64 -1.57
N LEU A 424 -21.33 3.75 -0.40
CA LEU A 424 -22.29 2.74 0.08
C LEU A 424 -23.54 2.64 -0.82
N ALA A 425 -23.96 3.74 -1.44
CA ALA A 425 -25.10 3.77 -2.36
C ALA A 425 -24.85 2.99 -3.67
N LYS A 426 -23.58 2.75 -4.03
CA LYS A 426 -23.20 2.02 -5.26
C LYS A 426 -23.15 0.51 -5.07
N GLY A 427 -23.10 0.02 -3.84
CA GLY A 427 -23.12 -1.40 -3.54
C GLY A 427 -24.52 -2.00 -3.60
N LYS A 428 -24.60 -3.31 -3.82
CA LYS A 428 -25.86 -4.07 -3.67
C LYS A 428 -26.23 -4.12 -2.18
N LYS A 429 -27.52 -4.01 -1.91
CA LYS A 429 -28.06 -4.05 -0.55
C LYS A 429 -28.12 -5.48 0.00
#